data_8018cb9061db1943d53a78b71b3927f1
#
_entry.id   8018cb9061db1943d53a78b71b3927f1
#
_cell.length_a   1.000
_cell.length_b   1.000
_cell.length_c   1.000
_cell.angle_alpha   90.00
_cell.angle_beta   90.00
_cell.angle_gamma   90.00
#
_symmetry.space_group_name_H-M   'P 1'
#
loop_
_entity.id
_entity.type
_entity.pdbx_description
1 polymer ?
#
loop_
_entity_poly.entity_id
_entity_poly.type
_entity_poly.pdbx_seq_one_letter_code
_entity_poly.pdbx_strand_id
1 'polypeptide(L)'
;AKTLLKYRAWCNYRDKNFMGARVVGHVIFSVVMATMYWKQGEESAHSTNAAQNVTNLLFMNNVLPAFASAAYMPSILMERGLFYRELDDGCYTVWSYGLYKTIEEVLVALPVAMVSQLIVHYGCGLQGNFFYDWMVYFAVGQCGAALAYVVASASKNIDVANAALPVYNVLQILFSGLLMREQQIPKGWEWWPPTLFVRYGWKAQMLNHFNRVSSPSGAGVFYDELGVKSLSATTFYDARGTV
;
A
#
# COMPACT_ATOMS: atom_id res chain seq x y z
N ALA A 1 21.79 9.68 -14.23
CA ALA A 1 20.93 9.71 -13.06
C ALA A 1 21.06 11.01 -12.24
N LYS A 2 22.26 11.39 -11.76
CA LYS A 2 22.47 12.59 -10.91
C LYS A 2 21.94 13.90 -11.52
N THR A 3 22.18 14.13 -12.81
CA THR A 3 21.73 15.33 -13.54
C THR A 3 20.21 15.35 -13.72
N LEU A 4 19.62 14.20 -14.05
CA LEU A 4 18.17 14.02 -14.16
C LEU A 4 17.47 14.27 -12.80
N LEU A 5 18.04 13.74 -11.72
CA LEU A 5 17.52 13.95 -10.37
C LEU A 5 17.56 15.43 -9.96
N LYS A 6 18.61 16.15 -10.32
CA LYS A 6 18.75 17.56 -9.98
C LYS A 6 17.78 18.46 -10.75
N TYR A 7 17.61 18.26 -12.03
CA TYR A 7 16.82 19.17 -12.88
C TYR A 7 15.36 18.76 -13.02
N ARG A 8 15.05 17.49 -13.27
CA ARG A 8 13.67 17.03 -13.45
C ARG A 8 12.92 16.90 -12.11
N ALA A 9 13.55 16.31 -11.09
CA ALA A 9 12.94 16.26 -9.77
C ALA A 9 12.64 17.67 -9.26
N TRP A 10 13.55 18.61 -9.42
CA TRP A 10 13.30 20.01 -9.04
C TRP A 10 12.11 20.64 -9.78
N CYS A 11 11.94 20.38 -11.08
CA CYS A 11 10.78 20.82 -11.86
C CYS A 11 9.48 20.18 -11.34
N ASN A 12 9.48 18.87 -11.11
CA ASN A 12 8.32 18.13 -10.63
C ASN A 12 7.90 18.53 -9.21
N TYR A 13 8.86 18.78 -8.32
CA TYR A 13 8.59 19.30 -6.96
C TYR A 13 8.02 20.71 -6.95
N ARG A 14 8.31 21.53 -7.97
CA ARG A 14 7.79 22.89 -8.11
C ARG A 14 6.38 22.91 -8.70
N ASP A 15 5.97 21.88 -9.40
CA ASP A 15 4.62 21.77 -9.95
C ASP A 15 3.62 21.41 -8.83
N LYS A 16 2.78 22.38 -8.47
CA LYS A 16 1.73 22.24 -7.45
C LYS A 16 0.73 21.13 -7.80
N ASN A 17 0.44 20.91 -9.07
CA ASN A 17 -0.51 19.89 -9.50
C ASN A 17 0.07 18.49 -9.31
N PHE A 18 1.35 18.32 -9.61
CA PHE A 18 2.06 17.06 -9.43
C PHE A 18 2.13 16.63 -7.95
N MET A 19 2.55 17.55 -7.09
CA MET A 19 2.67 17.29 -5.65
C MET A 19 1.31 17.27 -4.96
N GLY A 20 0.39 18.15 -5.35
CA GLY A 20 -0.93 18.26 -4.74
C GLY A 20 -1.73 16.95 -4.83
N ALA A 21 -1.81 16.35 -6.01
CA ALA A 21 -2.53 15.10 -6.21
C ALA A 21 -1.97 13.95 -5.34
N ARG A 22 -0.66 13.92 -5.13
CA ARG A 22 0.03 12.86 -4.37
C ARG A 22 -0.07 13.04 -2.86
N VAL A 23 0.04 14.26 -2.36
CA VAL A 23 0.09 14.55 -0.91
C VAL A 23 -1.30 14.75 -0.35
N VAL A 24 -2.09 15.63 -0.97
CA VAL A 24 -3.40 16.07 -0.45
C VAL A 24 -4.37 14.91 -0.32
N GLY A 25 -4.42 14.02 -1.32
CA GLY A 25 -5.29 12.84 -1.28
C GLY A 25 -5.00 11.92 -0.09
N HIS A 26 -3.72 11.62 0.16
CA HIS A 26 -3.32 10.78 1.28
C HIS A 26 -3.64 11.43 2.64
N VAL A 27 -3.34 12.72 2.80
CA VAL A 27 -3.57 13.44 4.05
C VAL A 27 -5.06 13.58 4.35
N ILE A 28 -5.88 13.99 3.37
CA ILE A 28 -7.34 14.10 3.55
C ILE A 28 -7.92 12.76 3.97
N PHE A 29 -7.59 11.69 3.26
CA PHE A 29 -8.11 10.37 3.59
C PHE A 29 -7.68 9.91 4.99
N SER A 30 -6.41 10.14 5.36
CA SER A 30 -5.90 9.81 6.69
C SER A 30 -6.64 10.57 7.79
N VAL A 31 -6.96 11.84 7.57
CA VAL A 31 -7.75 12.65 8.51
C VAL A 31 -9.17 12.09 8.61
N VAL A 32 -9.82 11.79 7.48
CA VAL A 32 -11.16 11.17 7.48
C VAL A 32 -11.16 9.84 8.25
N MET A 33 -10.19 8.98 7.99
CA MET A 33 -10.08 7.71 8.71
C MET A 33 -9.84 7.92 10.21
N ALA A 34 -8.97 8.85 10.60
CA ALA A 34 -8.70 9.17 12.00
C ALA A 34 -9.94 9.73 12.71
N THR A 35 -10.78 10.53 12.03
CA THR A 35 -12.02 11.05 12.62
C THR A 35 -13.12 10.00 12.75
N MET A 36 -13.26 9.11 11.75
CA MET A 36 -14.27 8.04 11.78
C MET A 36 -13.96 6.95 12.81
N TYR A 37 -12.68 6.61 12.97
CA TYR A 37 -12.23 5.52 13.84
C TYR A 37 -11.48 6.04 15.09
N TRP A 38 -11.90 7.21 15.59
CA TRP A 38 -11.25 7.86 16.72
C TRP A 38 -11.15 6.92 17.93
N LYS A 39 -9.92 6.65 18.41
CA LYS A 39 -9.60 5.80 19.57
C LYS A 39 -10.13 4.36 19.53
N GLN A 40 -10.62 3.86 18.41
CA GLN A 40 -11.11 2.47 18.29
C GLN A 40 -10.01 1.43 18.57
N GLY A 41 -8.74 1.78 18.36
CA GLY A 41 -7.61 0.89 18.65
C GLY A 41 -7.46 0.61 20.16
N GLU A 42 -7.72 1.60 21.02
CA GLU A 42 -7.70 1.42 22.49
C GLU A 42 -8.88 0.54 22.94
N GLU A 43 -10.06 0.74 22.37
CA GLU A 43 -11.26 -0.01 22.69
C GLU A 43 -11.23 -1.46 22.14
N SER A 44 -10.39 -1.74 21.16
CA SER A 44 -10.30 -3.07 20.51
C SER A 44 -9.91 -4.19 21.48
N ALA A 45 -9.28 -3.87 22.61
CA ALA A 45 -8.95 -4.81 23.68
C ALA A 45 -10.19 -5.30 24.46
N HIS A 46 -11.26 -4.51 24.48
CA HIS A 46 -12.42 -4.72 25.36
C HIS A 46 -13.71 -5.05 24.60
N SER A 47 -13.77 -4.79 23.30
CA SER A 47 -14.96 -4.96 22.47
C SER A 47 -14.66 -5.66 21.15
N THR A 48 -15.40 -6.72 20.85
CA THR A 48 -15.32 -7.44 19.57
C THR A 48 -15.69 -6.54 18.38
N ASN A 49 -16.67 -5.66 18.57
CA ASN A 49 -17.06 -4.72 17.52
C ASN A 49 -15.94 -3.71 17.22
N ALA A 50 -15.25 -3.20 18.26
CA ALA A 50 -14.11 -2.31 18.07
C ALA A 50 -12.93 -3.05 17.40
N ALA A 51 -12.67 -4.30 17.74
CA ALA A 51 -11.67 -5.13 17.08
C ALA A 51 -11.98 -5.31 15.57
N GLN A 52 -13.23 -5.54 15.22
CA GLN A 52 -13.65 -5.62 13.82
C GLN A 52 -13.52 -4.28 13.09
N ASN A 53 -13.86 -3.17 13.75
CA ASN A 53 -13.67 -1.83 13.18
C ASN A 53 -12.19 -1.54 12.91
N VAL A 54 -11.29 -1.90 13.82
CA VAL A 54 -9.84 -1.75 13.61
C VAL A 54 -9.35 -2.63 12.46
N THR A 55 -9.87 -3.84 12.34
CA THR A 55 -9.54 -4.72 11.20
C THR A 55 -9.92 -4.08 9.86
N ASN A 56 -11.11 -3.50 9.78
CA ASN A 56 -11.60 -2.80 8.60
C ASN A 56 -10.79 -1.52 8.32
N LEU A 57 -10.44 -0.78 9.38
CA LEU A 57 -9.57 0.39 9.31
C LEU A 57 -8.21 0.04 8.69
N LEU A 58 -7.53 -0.98 9.23
CA LEU A 58 -6.22 -1.41 8.74
C LEU A 58 -6.28 -1.91 7.29
N PHE A 59 -7.39 -2.56 6.93
CA PHE A 59 -7.60 -2.95 5.55
C PHE A 59 -7.71 -1.75 4.62
N MET A 60 -8.59 -0.80 4.92
CA MET A 60 -8.78 0.41 4.12
C MET A 60 -7.52 1.27 4.06
N ASN A 61 -6.76 1.31 5.15
CA ASN A 61 -5.45 1.98 5.20
C ASN A 61 -4.44 1.40 4.19
N ASN A 62 -4.48 0.10 3.91
CA ASN A 62 -3.63 -0.51 2.88
C ASN A 62 -4.20 -0.39 1.47
N VAL A 63 -5.52 -0.34 1.32
CA VAL A 63 -6.17 -0.17 0.01
C VAL A 63 -5.90 1.22 -0.57
N LEU A 64 -5.84 2.25 0.28
CA LEU A 64 -5.62 3.64 -0.16
C LEU A 64 -4.35 3.81 -1.01
N PRO A 65 -3.14 3.45 -0.56
CA PRO A 65 -1.93 3.65 -1.35
C PRO A 65 -1.95 2.84 -2.65
N ALA A 66 -2.62 1.69 -2.68
CA ALA A 66 -2.81 0.91 -3.90
C ALA A 66 -3.66 1.67 -4.94
N PHE A 67 -4.76 2.30 -4.52
CA PHE A 67 -5.59 3.13 -5.41
C PHE A 67 -4.94 4.47 -5.76
N ALA A 68 -4.24 5.09 -4.82
CA ALA A 68 -3.53 6.35 -5.04
C ALA A 68 -2.46 6.23 -6.14
N SER A 69 -1.96 5.02 -6.39
CA SER A 69 -1.03 4.75 -7.50
C SER A 69 -1.61 5.08 -8.87
N ALA A 70 -2.94 5.11 -9.04
CA ALA A 70 -3.58 5.56 -10.28
C ALA A 70 -3.28 7.04 -10.61
N ALA A 71 -3.01 7.88 -9.61
CA ALA A 71 -2.63 9.27 -9.83
C ALA A 71 -1.28 9.43 -10.54
N TYR A 72 -0.44 8.41 -10.57
CA TYR A 72 0.85 8.43 -11.28
C TYR A 72 0.69 8.21 -12.78
N MET A 73 -0.38 7.57 -13.23
CA MET A 73 -0.59 7.17 -14.63
C MET A 73 -0.50 8.32 -15.64
N PRO A 74 -1.18 9.48 -15.47
CA PRO A 74 -1.13 10.55 -16.44
C PRO A 74 0.29 11.09 -16.60
N SER A 75 1.03 11.27 -15.50
CA SER A 75 2.40 11.81 -15.58
C SER A 75 3.35 10.88 -16.32
N ILE A 76 3.25 9.58 -16.10
CA ILE A 76 4.10 8.57 -16.78
C ILE A 76 3.84 8.58 -18.29
N LEU A 77 2.57 8.58 -18.68
CA LEU A 77 2.20 8.52 -20.09
C LEU A 77 2.51 9.82 -20.84
N MET A 78 2.38 10.98 -20.20
CA MET A 78 2.76 12.27 -20.77
C MET A 78 4.27 12.39 -20.97
N GLU A 79 5.07 11.90 -20.02
CA GLU A 79 6.53 11.89 -20.11
C GLU A 79 7.06 10.90 -21.17
N ARG A 80 6.26 9.93 -21.60
CA ARG A 80 6.65 8.85 -22.51
C ARG A 80 7.17 9.35 -23.85
N GLY A 81 6.51 10.35 -24.44
CA GLY A 81 6.94 10.93 -25.73
C GLY A 81 8.30 11.63 -25.64
N LEU A 82 8.55 12.30 -24.52
CA LEU A 82 9.83 12.94 -24.23
C LEU A 82 10.93 11.91 -23.96
N PHE A 83 10.60 10.86 -23.21
CA PHE A 83 11.51 9.75 -22.91
C PHE A 83 12.05 9.10 -24.18
N TYR A 84 11.20 8.80 -25.18
CA TYR A 84 11.65 8.19 -26.43
C TYR A 84 12.59 9.11 -27.22
N ARG A 85 12.28 10.40 -27.33
CA ARG A 85 13.14 11.37 -28.05
C ARG A 85 14.52 11.49 -27.40
N GLU A 86 14.54 11.63 -26.07
CA GLU A 86 15.81 11.76 -25.34
C GLU A 86 16.63 10.47 -25.34
N LEU A 87 15.97 9.31 -25.46
CA LEU A 87 16.63 8.02 -25.61
C LEU A 87 17.24 7.86 -26.99
N ASP A 88 16.53 8.27 -28.06
CA ASP A 88 16.99 8.25 -29.44
C ASP A 88 18.18 9.23 -29.65
N ASP A 89 18.13 10.38 -28.97
CA ASP A 89 19.22 11.36 -28.95
C ASP A 89 20.43 10.91 -28.10
N GLY A 90 20.37 9.74 -27.46
CA GLY A 90 21.46 9.18 -26.67
C GLY A 90 21.76 9.93 -25.36
N CYS A 91 20.82 10.73 -24.83
CA CYS A 91 21.04 11.55 -23.65
C CYS A 91 21.26 10.72 -22.37
N TYR A 92 20.67 9.53 -22.30
CA TYR A 92 20.81 8.60 -21.16
C TYR A 92 20.39 7.17 -21.55
N THR A 93 20.70 6.21 -20.69
CA THR A 93 20.28 4.82 -20.86
C THR A 93 18.94 4.57 -20.13
N VAL A 94 18.17 3.56 -20.58
CA VAL A 94 16.90 3.13 -19.97
C VAL A 94 17.07 2.86 -18.46
N TRP A 95 18.17 2.21 -18.07
CA TRP A 95 18.47 1.93 -16.67
C TRP A 95 18.68 3.19 -15.83
N SER A 96 19.36 4.20 -16.39
CA SER A 96 19.56 5.48 -15.68
C SER A 96 18.26 6.23 -15.46
N TYR A 97 17.32 6.14 -16.41
CA TYR A 97 15.99 6.72 -16.27
C TYR A 97 15.14 5.97 -15.23
N GLY A 98 15.12 4.64 -15.28
CA GLY A 98 14.39 3.81 -14.31
C GLY A 98 14.87 4.05 -12.88
N LEU A 99 16.19 4.08 -12.65
CA LEU A 99 16.76 4.39 -11.34
C LEU A 99 16.38 5.80 -10.87
N TYR A 100 16.45 6.79 -11.73
CA TYR A 100 16.02 8.16 -11.40
C TYR A 100 14.57 8.18 -10.94
N LYS A 101 13.68 7.57 -11.72
CA LYS A 101 12.23 7.54 -11.42
C LYS A 101 11.93 6.82 -10.09
N THR A 102 12.55 5.68 -9.85
CA THR A 102 12.39 4.93 -8.60
C THR A 102 12.86 5.74 -7.39
N ILE A 103 14.01 6.42 -7.49
CA ILE A 103 14.52 7.27 -6.39
C ILE A 103 13.60 8.46 -6.16
N GLU A 104 13.10 9.10 -7.22
CA GLU A 104 12.14 10.21 -7.13
C GLU A 104 10.88 9.79 -6.38
N GLU A 105 10.28 8.65 -6.76
CA GLU A 105 9.07 8.11 -6.10
C GLU A 105 9.31 7.78 -4.63
N VAL A 106 10.41 7.13 -4.31
CA VAL A 106 10.79 6.80 -2.93
C VAL A 106 10.92 8.07 -2.08
N LEU A 107 11.61 9.11 -2.59
CA LEU A 107 11.82 10.36 -1.86
C LEU A 107 10.51 11.11 -1.56
N VAL A 108 9.53 11.04 -2.47
CA VAL A 108 8.21 11.65 -2.26
C VAL A 108 7.33 10.79 -1.35
N ALA A 109 7.32 9.49 -1.58
CA ALA A 109 6.45 8.58 -0.84
C ALA A 109 6.83 8.44 0.64
N LEU A 110 8.10 8.50 0.99
CA LEU A 110 8.58 8.38 2.38
C LEU A 110 7.92 9.40 3.33
N PRO A 111 8.02 10.72 3.10
CA PRO A 111 7.41 11.70 3.99
C PRO A 111 5.88 11.66 3.93
N VAL A 112 5.28 11.41 2.78
CA VAL A 112 3.82 11.31 2.65
C VAL A 112 3.29 10.12 3.46
N ALA A 113 3.91 8.96 3.33
CA ALA A 113 3.57 7.78 4.12
C ALA A 113 3.76 8.02 5.62
N MET A 114 4.82 8.74 6.02
CA MET A 114 5.07 9.05 7.41
C MET A 114 3.99 9.94 8.01
N VAL A 115 3.61 11.02 7.34
CA VAL A 115 2.55 11.93 7.79
C VAL A 115 1.21 11.22 7.85
N SER A 116 0.85 10.46 6.81
CA SER A 116 -0.40 9.70 6.76
C SER A 116 -0.52 8.68 7.90
N GLN A 117 0.55 7.90 8.13
CA GLN A 117 0.55 6.92 9.21
C GLN A 117 0.60 7.55 10.60
N LEU A 118 1.23 8.71 10.75
CA LEU A 118 1.24 9.44 12.01
C LEU A 118 -0.19 9.86 12.40
N ILE A 119 -0.97 10.37 11.44
CA ILE A 119 -2.36 10.76 11.65
C ILE A 119 -3.22 9.54 12.01
N VAL A 120 -3.12 8.45 11.25
CA VAL A 120 -3.94 7.25 11.47
C VAL A 120 -3.54 6.53 12.76
N HIS A 121 -2.25 6.29 12.98
CA HIS A 121 -1.77 5.53 14.14
C HIS A 121 -2.16 6.18 15.47
N TYR A 122 -1.89 7.48 15.63
CA TYR A 122 -2.22 8.20 16.87
C TYR A 122 -3.69 8.61 16.94
N GLY A 123 -4.32 8.98 15.83
CA GLY A 123 -5.73 9.35 15.82
C GLY A 123 -6.67 8.19 16.13
N CYS A 124 -6.36 7.00 15.63
CA CYS A 124 -7.15 5.80 15.90
C CYS A 124 -6.71 5.06 17.17
N GLY A 125 -5.60 5.45 17.82
CA GLY A 125 -5.09 4.79 19.04
C GLY A 125 -4.56 3.39 18.79
N LEU A 126 -3.88 3.15 17.67
CA LEU A 126 -3.32 1.83 17.36
C LEU A 126 -2.23 1.44 18.36
N GLN A 127 -2.26 0.18 18.83
CA GLN A 127 -1.38 -0.33 19.88
C GLN A 127 -0.04 -0.88 19.36
N GLY A 128 0.14 -0.92 18.05
CA GLY A 128 1.30 -1.49 17.39
C GLY A 128 2.57 -0.64 17.47
N ASN A 129 3.63 -1.09 16.82
CA ASN A 129 4.83 -0.30 16.60
C ASN A 129 4.62 0.63 15.39
N PHE A 130 4.68 1.94 15.63
CA PHE A 130 4.51 2.96 14.59
C PHE A 130 5.44 2.78 13.38
N PHE A 131 6.73 2.50 13.64
CA PHE A 131 7.70 2.32 12.55
C PHE A 131 7.38 1.11 11.67
N TYR A 132 6.85 0.05 12.27
CA TYR A 132 6.43 -1.12 11.52
C TYR A 132 5.23 -0.80 10.62
N ASP A 133 4.19 -0.15 11.16
CA ASP A 133 3.02 0.26 10.39
C ASP A 133 3.37 1.23 9.26
N TRP A 134 4.26 2.18 9.54
CA TRP A 134 4.77 3.10 8.53
C TRP A 134 5.52 2.37 7.41
N MET A 135 6.43 1.45 7.74
CA MET A 135 7.19 0.68 6.74
C MET A 135 6.28 -0.18 5.87
N VAL A 136 5.28 -0.83 6.48
CA VAL A 136 4.29 -1.64 5.73
C VAL A 136 3.49 -0.77 4.78
N TYR A 137 2.95 0.34 5.25
CA TYR A 137 2.19 1.28 4.42
C TYR A 137 3.02 1.81 3.24
N PHE A 138 4.26 2.21 3.53
CA PHE A 138 5.20 2.65 2.52
C PHE A 138 5.50 1.55 1.49
N ALA A 139 5.77 0.31 1.92
CA ALA A 139 6.03 -0.82 1.04
C ALA A 139 4.84 -1.13 0.12
N VAL A 140 3.62 -1.13 0.66
CA VAL A 140 2.38 -1.30 -0.11
C VAL A 140 2.23 -0.20 -1.16
N GLY A 141 2.52 1.06 -0.79
CA GLY A 141 2.51 2.18 -1.73
C GLY A 141 3.53 2.03 -2.85
N GLN A 142 4.75 1.56 -2.56
CA GLN A 142 5.78 1.30 -3.56
C GLN A 142 5.40 0.14 -4.51
N CYS A 143 4.78 -0.92 -4.00
CA CYS A 143 4.23 -1.98 -4.84
C CYS A 143 3.14 -1.47 -5.78
N GLY A 144 2.24 -0.60 -5.27
CA GLY A 144 1.22 0.05 -6.08
C GLY A 144 1.81 0.95 -7.18
N ALA A 145 2.83 1.76 -6.84
CA ALA A 145 3.52 2.59 -7.82
C ALA A 145 4.22 1.73 -8.89
N ALA A 146 4.93 0.67 -8.49
CA ALA A 146 5.57 -0.25 -9.43
C ALA A 146 4.55 -0.90 -10.38
N LEU A 147 3.39 -1.32 -9.86
CA LEU A 147 2.29 -1.81 -10.68
C LEU A 147 1.78 -0.76 -11.67
N ALA A 148 1.63 0.49 -11.23
CA ALA A 148 1.24 1.58 -12.10
C ALA A 148 2.24 1.79 -13.26
N TYR A 149 3.55 1.70 -12.99
CA TYR A 149 4.58 1.75 -14.03
C TYR A 149 4.48 0.59 -15.02
N VAL A 150 4.24 -0.63 -14.54
CA VAL A 150 4.06 -1.81 -15.41
C VAL A 150 2.85 -1.63 -16.32
N VAL A 151 1.69 -1.26 -15.75
CA VAL A 151 0.46 -1.03 -16.51
C VAL A 151 0.63 0.12 -17.51
N ALA A 152 1.25 1.23 -17.10
CA ALA A 152 1.52 2.37 -17.99
C ALA A 152 2.44 1.99 -19.15
N SER A 153 3.48 1.19 -18.89
CA SER A 153 4.40 0.76 -19.95
C SER A 153 3.76 -0.19 -20.97
N ALA A 154 2.85 -1.05 -20.51
CA ALA A 154 2.12 -2.01 -21.33
C ALA A 154 0.96 -1.36 -22.12
N SER A 155 0.43 -0.24 -21.66
CA SER A 155 -0.74 0.41 -22.24
C SER A 155 -0.37 1.32 -23.39
N LYS A 156 -1.17 1.30 -24.47
CA LYS A 156 -1.00 2.19 -25.62
C LYS A 156 -1.49 3.62 -25.33
N ASN A 157 -2.62 3.74 -24.63
CA ASN A 157 -3.33 4.99 -24.35
C ASN A 157 -3.56 5.16 -22.84
N ILE A 158 -3.74 6.42 -22.41
CA ILE A 158 -4.07 6.80 -21.02
C ILE A 158 -5.36 6.14 -20.57
N ASP A 159 -6.38 6.08 -21.41
CA ASP A 159 -7.69 5.54 -21.05
C ASP A 159 -7.63 4.06 -20.70
N VAL A 160 -6.87 3.27 -21.48
CA VAL A 160 -6.65 1.84 -21.22
C VAL A 160 -5.91 1.63 -19.89
N ALA A 161 -4.90 2.43 -19.63
CA ALA A 161 -4.14 2.36 -18.38
C ALA A 161 -5.02 2.70 -17.17
N ASN A 162 -5.79 3.79 -17.27
CA ASN A 162 -6.71 4.23 -16.20
C ASN A 162 -7.85 3.24 -15.95
N ALA A 163 -8.26 2.45 -16.94
CA ALA A 163 -9.24 1.39 -16.75
C ALA A 163 -8.64 0.11 -16.13
N ALA A 164 -7.44 -0.28 -16.55
CA ALA A 164 -6.81 -1.53 -16.14
C ALA A 164 -6.39 -1.55 -14.65
N LEU A 165 -5.84 -0.45 -14.15
CA LEU A 165 -5.32 -0.39 -12.78
C LEU A 165 -6.43 -0.51 -11.71
N PRO A 166 -7.56 0.23 -11.79
CA PRO A 166 -8.66 0.04 -10.84
C PRO A 166 -9.24 -1.36 -10.85
N VAL A 167 -9.36 -2.01 -12.02
CA VAL A 167 -9.83 -3.39 -12.13
C VAL A 167 -8.93 -4.33 -11.33
N TYR A 168 -7.61 -4.21 -11.48
CA TYR A 168 -6.67 -5.00 -10.69
C TYR A 168 -6.78 -4.71 -9.18
N ASN A 169 -6.94 -3.45 -8.79
CA ASN A 169 -7.11 -3.08 -7.39
C ASN A 169 -8.41 -3.62 -6.79
N VAL A 170 -9.51 -3.67 -7.56
CA VAL A 170 -10.76 -4.31 -7.12
C VAL A 170 -10.55 -5.80 -6.88
N LEU A 171 -9.82 -6.49 -7.76
CA LEU A 171 -9.46 -7.89 -7.55
C LEU A 171 -8.61 -8.09 -6.28
N GLN A 172 -7.70 -7.16 -5.96
CA GLN A 172 -6.96 -7.19 -4.71
C GLN A 172 -7.89 -7.12 -3.48
N ILE A 173 -8.93 -6.27 -3.53
CA ILE A 173 -9.91 -6.15 -2.43
C ILE A 173 -10.69 -7.45 -2.28
N LEU A 174 -11.20 -8.03 -3.37
CA LEU A 174 -12.01 -9.24 -3.35
C LEU A 174 -11.26 -10.44 -2.73
N PHE A 175 -10.01 -10.64 -3.14
CA PHE A 175 -9.22 -11.81 -2.74
C PHE A 175 -8.25 -11.53 -1.57
N SER A 176 -8.37 -10.39 -0.90
CA SER A 176 -7.49 -10.00 0.21
C SER A 176 -7.63 -10.86 1.47
N GLY A 177 -8.78 -11.51 1.64
CA GLY A 177 -9.12 -12.29 2.83
C GLY A 177 -10.15 -11.63 3.76
N LEU A 178 -10.45 -10.32 3.57
CA LEU A 178 -11.48 -9.62 4.33
C LEU A 178 -12.89 -9.93 3.80
N LEU A 179 -13.10 -9.81 2.49
CA LEU A 179 -14.41 -10.03 1.87
C LEU A 179 -14.67 -11.52 1.62
N MET A 180 -13.67 -12.26 1.15
CA MET A 180 -13.76 -13.69 0.93
C MET A 180 -12.68 -14.40 1.76
N ARG A 181 -13.10 -15.31 2.63
CA ARG A 181 -12.18 -16.13 3.43
C ARG A 181 -11.36 -17.04 2.51
N GLU A 182 -10.08 -17.26 2.83
CA GLU A 182 -9.17 -18.09 2.04
C GLU A 182 -9.70 -19.49 1.76
N GLN A 183 -10.38 -20.08 2.75
CA GLN A 183 -10.96 -21.43 2.67
C GLN A 183 -12.16 -21.54 1.70
N GLN A 184 -12.76 -20.40 1.32
CA GLN A 184 -13.91 -20.34 0.43
C GLN A 184 -13.53 -20.03 -1.02
N ILE A 185 -12.24 -19.81 -1.28
CA ILE A 185 -11.75 -19.51 -2.64
C ILE A 185 -11.83 -20.78 -3.49
N PRO A 186 -12.49 -20.75 -4.65
CA PRO A 186 -12.55 -21.90 -5.56
C PRO A 186 -11.15 -22.34 -6.00
N LYS A 187 -10.92 -23.65 -6.10
CA LYS A 187 -9.61 -24.25 -6.46
C LYS A 187 -8.95 -23.65 -7.71
N GLY A 188 -9.75 -23.18 -8.67
CA GLY A 188 -9.23 -22.54 -9.88
C GLY A 188 -8.59 -21.17 -9.65
N TRP A 189 -8.83 -20.52 -8.50
CA TRP A 189 -8.31 -19.20 -8.16
C TRP A 189 -7.26 -19.21 -7.04
N GLU A 190 -6.87 -20.36 -6.52
CA GLU A 190 -5.92 -20.50 -5.40
C GLU A 190 -4.51 -19.93 -5.71
N TRP A 191 -4.16 -19.83 -6.97
CA TRP A 191 -2.87 -19.27 -7.42
C TRP A 191 -2.85 -17.72 -7.37
N TRP A 192 -4.01 -17.06 -7.35
CA TRP A 192 -4.12 -15.59 -7.42
C TRP A 192 -3.83 -14.88 -6.09
N PRO A 193 -4.40 -15.27 -4.94
CA PRO A 193 -4.21 -14.59 -3.66
C PRO A 193 -2.75 -14.41 -3.22
N PRO A 194 -1.82 -15.34 -3.50
CA PRO A 194 -0.41 -15.13 -3.15
C PRO A 194 0.27 -13.98 -3.88
N THR A 195 -0.29 -13.50 -5.00
CA THR A 195 0.29 -12.39 -5.78
C THR A 195 -0.15 -11.01 -5.28
N LEU A 196 -1.09 -10.94 -4.33
CA LEU A 196 -1.73 -9.71 -3.90
C LEU A 196 -0.98 -9.05 -2.75
N PHE A 197 -0.33 -7.92 -3.01
CA PHE A 197 0.48 -7.23 -2.01
C PHE A 197 -0.34 -6.56 -0.90
N VAL A 198 -1.57 -6.07 -1.18
CA VAL A 198 -2.46 -5.47 -0.17
C VAL A 198 -2.81 -6.47 0.93
N ARG A 199 -2.99 -7.74 0.59
CA ARG A 199 -3.24 -8.82 1.54
C ARG A 199 -2.11 -8.96 2.57
N TYR A 200 -0.86 -8.95 2.10
CA TYR A 200 0.29 -9.07 3.00
C TYR A 200 0.48 -7.83 3.87
N GLY A 201 0.27 -6.64 3.32
CA GLY A 201 0.29 -5.40 4.08
C GLY A 201 -0.74 -5.38 5.20
N TRP A 202 -1.99 -5.73 4.88
CA TRP A 202 -3.07 -5.82 5.86
C TRP A 202 -2.77 -6.84 6.97
N LYS A 203 -2.38 -8.07 6.61
CA LYS A 203 -2.03 -9.10 7.60
C LYS A 203 -0.86 -8.68 8.49
N ALA A 204 0.14 -8.01 7.94
CA ALA A 204 1.29 -7.52 8.70
C ALA A 204 0.88 -6.45 9.73
N GLN A 205 0.05 -5.47 9.35
CA GLN A 205 -0.46 -4.46 10.29
C GLN A 205 -1.40 -5.06 11.35
N MET A 206 -2.23 -6.02 10.96
CA MET A 206 -3.07 -6.77 11.90
C MET A 206 -2.22 -7.44 12.99
N LEU A 207 -1.18 -8.18 12.58
CA LEU A 207 -0.26 -8.82 13.52
C LEU A 207 0.44 -7.79 14.44
N ASN A 208 0.86 -6.65 13.89
CA ASN A 208 1.50 -5.60 14.68
C ASN A 208 0.59 -5.03 15.76
N HIS A 209 -0.67 -4.75 15.42
CA HIS A 209 -1.64 -4.20 16.35
C HIS A 209 -2.05 -5.23 17.41
N PHE A 210 -2.54 -6.39 16.99
CA PHE A 210 -3.16 -7.35 17.89
C PHE A 210 -2.16 -8.17 18.73
N ASN A 211 -0.90 -8.32 18.31
CA ASN A 211 0.11 -8.95 19.18
C ASN A 211 0.40 -8.14 20.45
N ARG A 212 0.09 -6.85 20.46
CA ARG A 212 0.26 -5.99 21.63
C ARG A 212 -1.01 -5.80 22.44
N VAL A 213 -2.16 -6.10 21.87
CA VAL A 213 -3.43 -6.09 22.58
C VAL A 213 -3.53 -7.38 23.39
N SER A 214 -3.14 -7.32 24.66
CA SER A 214 -3.23 -8.43 25.60
C SER A 214 -4.70 -8.64 26.00
N SER A 215 -5.47 -9.35 25.19
CA SER A 215 -6.85 -9.72 25.57
C SER A 215 -7.01 -11.23 25.70
N PRO A 216 -7.43 -11.73 26.88
CA PRO A 216 -7.54 -13.17 27.13
C PRO A 216 -8.70 -13.89 26.44
N SER A 217 -9.74 -13.23 25.98
CA SER A 217 -10.98 -13.94 25.60
C SER A 217 -11.58 -13.63 24.23
N GLY A 218 -11.26 -12.53 23.59
CA GLY A 218 -11.90 -12.16 22.32
C GLY A 218 -10.99 -12.26 21.10
N ALA A 219 -9.75 -11.88 21.24
CA ALA A 219 -8.80 -11.81 20.13
C ALA A 219 -8.46 -13.20 19.54
N GLY A 220 -8.37 -14.22 20.38
CA GLY A 220 -8.04 -15.58 19.93
C GLY A 220 -9.06 -16.18 18.97
N VAL A 221 -10.35 -16.00 19.25
CA VAL A 221 -11.45 -16.50 18.42
C VAL A 221 -11.51 -15.73 17.09
N PHE A 222 -11.24 -14.42 17.14
CA PHE A 222 -11.28 -13.56 15.98
C PHE A 222 -10.13 -13.86 14.98
N TYR A 223 -8.96 -14.24 15.50
CA TYR A 223 -7.81 -14.67 14.66
C TYR A 223 -8.09 -15.99 13.95
N ASP A 224 -8.71 -16.96 14.63
CA ASP A 224 -9.08 -18.25 14.02
C ASP A 224 -10.15 -18.07 12.94
N GLU A 225 -11.10 -17.17 13.15
CA GLU A 225 -12.14 -16.89 12.16
C GLU A 225 -11.59 -16.20 10.90
N LEU A 226 -10.59 -15.32 11.01
CA LEU A 226 -10.00 -14.61 9.86
C LEU A 226 -8.84 -15.37 9.19
N GLY A 227 -8.48 -16.55 9.68
CA GLY A 227 -7.35 -17.33 9.15
C GLY A 227 -5.98 -16.67 9.39
N VAL A 228 -5.90 -15.67 10.29
CA VAL A 228 -4.65 -14.92 10.56
C VAL A 228 -3.69 -15.74 11.40
N LYS A 229 -4.17 -16.73 12.16
CA LYS A 229 -3.33 -17.65 12.96
C LYS A 229 -2.37 -18.50 12.11
N SER A 230 -2.67 -18.77 10.87
CA SER A 230 -1.76 -19.50 9.99
C SER A 230 -0.47 -18.72 9.64
N LEU A 231 -0.41 -17.44 10.03
CA LEU A 231 0.79 -16.59 9.89
C LEU A 231 1.46 -16.29 11.25
N SER A 232 0.86 -16.74 12.37
CA SER A 232 1.49 -16.59 13.68
C SER A 232 2.65 -17.57 13.82
N ALA A 233 3.83 -17.04 14.16
CA ALA A 233 5.00 -17.72 14.71
C ALA A 233 5.46 -19.04 14.06
N THR A 234 4.58 -19.97 13.71
CA THR A 234 4.93 -21.26 13.13
C THR A 234 5.53 -21.13 11.72
N THR A 235 4.99 -20.27 10.86
CA THR A 235 5.51 -20.14 9.48
C THR A 235 6.83 -19.38 9.43
N PHE A 236 7.13 -18.51 10.39
CA PHE A 236 8.45 -17.87 10.51
C PHE A 236 9.47 -18.75 11.22
N TYR A 237 9.02 -19.64 12.11
CA TYR A 237 9.91 -20.59 12.81
C TYR A 237 10.15 -21.85 11.98
N ASP A 238 9.16 -22.36 11.23
CA ASP A 238 9.34 -23.53 10.34
C ASP A 238 10.24 -23.22 9.13
N ALA A 239 10.31 -21.96 8.70
CA ALA A 239 11.27 -21.54 7.68
C ALA A 239 12.74 -21.51 8.21
N ARG A 240 12.97 -21.65 9.52
CA ARG A 240 14.29 -21.75 10.15
C ARG A 240 14.59 -23.09 10.81
N GLY A 241 13.67 -24.02 10.80
CA GLY A 241 13.71 -25.21 11.64
C GLY A 241 13.63 -26.56 10.94
N THR A 242 13.86 -26.63 9.63
CA THR A 242 14.08 -27.93 8.96
C THR A 242 15.40 -27.89 8.23
N VAL A 243 16.45 -28.27 8.91
CA VAL A 243 17.53 -29.10 8.42
C VAL A 243 17.27 -30.48 8.96
#